data_01df2ede33d1b333b87617164a66e869
#
_entry.id   01df2ede33d1b333b87617164a66e869
#
_cell.length_a   1.000
_cell.length_b   1.000
_cell.length_c   1.000
_cell.angle_alpha   90.00
_cell.angle_beta   90.00
_cell.angle_gamma   90.00
#
_symmetry.space_group_name_H-M   'P 1'
#
loop_
_entity.id
_entity.type
_entity.pdbx_description
1 polymer ?
#
loop_
_entity_poly.entity_id
_entity_poly.type
_entity_poly.pdbx_seq_one_letter_code
_entity_poly.pdbx_strand_id
1 'polypeptide(L)'
;MIELDGVRARVGGFELRDITFTIPARGYGVVIGPAGSGKTTLLETIAGVVPSRAGELRLQGRAVTDLPPERRGIGMVYQHGFLFPHLSVEQNILYGATDHAFARDIAERAGARTLFDRHVSSLSGGERQLVALARAIAARPPVLLLDEPFGALDPRRRTLVRRMVRELHRELEMTVLQVTHDFTEAGLLGDVAVLLDAGRVLQSGPPEQVFRQPASAYIAEFLGAENVFAGTVRVLGDAAPDWVPGEAEALGRGHHALEFRSEALTLYTVGDASPGAGYAVIRAEEVVLSLEPHPSSARNQFRGTITEIATLGALTRITLDVDGTPLVAALTTRSARELGLASGTAAYAMFKAMAVHLC
;
A
#
# COMPACT_ATOMS: atom_id res chain seq x y z
N MET A 1 8.22 10.34 -15.32
CA MET A 1 7.02 10.93 -14.74
C MET A 1 5.79 10.32 -15.41
N ILE A 2 4.77 9.97 -14.63
CA ILE A 2 3.46 9.51 -15.10
C ILE A 2 2.43 10.44 -14.48
N GLU A 3 1.63 11.12 -15.29
CA GLU A 3 0.61 12.07 -14.84
C GLU A 3 -0.74 11.69 -15.47
N LEU A 4 -1.74 11.57 -14.64
CA LEU A 4 -3.14 11.41 -15.03
C LEU A 4 -3.94 12.57 -14.45
N ASP A 5 -4.73 13.21 -15.29
CA ASP A 5 -5.64 14.30 -14.90
C ASP A 5 -7.04 14.04 -15.46
N GLY A 6 -7.98 13.70 -14.56
CA GLY A 6 -9.37 13.43 -14.90
C GLY A 6 -9.58 12.29 -15.92
N VAL A 7 -8.65 11.31 -15.97
CA VAL A 7 -8.68 10.24 -16.97
C VAL A 7 -9.88 9.33 -16.73
N ARG A 8 -10.65 9.10 -17.82
CA ARG A 8 -11.77 8.15 -17.84
C ARG A 8 -11.54 7.10 -18.94
N ALA A 9 -11.82 5.85 -18.61
CA ALA A 9 -11.75 4.75 -19.57
C ALA A 9 -12.83 3.72 -19.28
N ARG A 10 -13.27 2.95 -20.27
CA ARG A 10 -14.32 1.95 -20.10
C ARG A 10 -13.98 0.66 -20.83
N VAL A 11 -14.16 -0.46 -20.12
CA VAL A 11 -14.02 -1.82 -20.67
C VAL A 11 -15.28 -2.61 -20.29
N GLY A 12 -16.07 -2.98 -21.29
CA GLY A 12 -17.35 -3.64 -21.03
C GLY A 12 -18.28 -2.83 -20.15
N GLY A 13 -18.68 -3.39 -19.01
CA GLY A 13 -19.50 -2.72 -17.99
C GLY A 13 -18.72 -1.94 -16.94
N PHE A 14 -17.38 -2.05 -16.91
CA PHE A 14 -16.52 -1.38 -15.94
C PHE A 14 -15.99 -0.04 -16.46
N GLU A 15 -15.86 0.94 -15.56
CA GLU A 15 -15.39 2.29 -15.90
C GLU A 15 -14.39 2.81 -14.87
N LEU A 16 -13.26 3.33 -15.36
CA LEU A 16 -12.38 4.23 -14.60
C LEU A 16 -12.94 5.64 -14.65
N ARG A 17 -13.04 6.30 -13.48
CA ARG A 17 -13.73 7.58 -13.33
C ARG A 17 -12.82 8.61 -12.69
N ASP A 18 -12.53 9.68 -13.42
CA ASP A 18 -11.82 10.85 -12.92
C ASP A 18 -10.48 10.49 -12.22
N ILE A 19 -9.70 9.62 -12.86
CA ILE A 19 -8.43 9.17 -12.31
C ILE A 19 -7.42 10.32 -12.37
N THR A 20 -7.00 10.78 -11.21
CA THR A 20 -6.01 11.87 -11.08
C THR A 20 -4.96 11.50 -10.04
N PHE A 21 -3.72 11.36 -10.48
CA PHE A 21 -2.53 11.21 -9.64
C PHE A 21 -1.26 11.43 -10.44
N THR A 22 -0.13 11.63 -9.74
CA THR A 22 1.18 11.81 -10.36
C THR A 22 2.22 10.91 -9.71
N ILE A 23 3.01 10.21 -10.54
CA ILE A 23 4.24 9.55 -10.12
C ILE A 23 5.40 10.41 -10.64
N PRO A 24 6.27 10.93 -9.78
CA PRO A 24 7.37 11.78 -10.17
C PRO A 24 8.33 11.08 -11.15
N ALA A 25 9.11 11.86 -11.89
CA ALA A 25 10.16 11.30 -12.74
C ALA A 25 11.11 10.45 -11.92
N ARG A 26 11.46 9.27 -12.43
CA ARG A 26 12.33 8.29 -11.73
C ARG A 26 11.74 7.78 -10.40
N GLY A 27 10.44 8.03 -10.15
CA GLY A 27 9.72 7.55 -8.98
C GLY A 27 9.13 6.15 -9.19
N TYR A 28 8.83 5.49 -8.10
CA TYR A 28 8.17 4.19 -8.05
C TYR A 28 6.75 4.37 -7.47
N GLY A 29 5.73 4.26 -8.33
CA GLY A 29 4.33 4.28 -7.91
C GLY A 29 3.82 2.87 -7.66
N VAL A 30 3.00 2.70 -6.61
CA VAL A 30 2.31 1.43 -6.36
C VAL A 30 0.81 1.69 -6.22
N VAL A 31 0.03 1.04 -7.10
CA VAL A 31 -1.43 1.07 -7.04
C VAL A 31 -1.93 -0.16 -6.28
N ILE A 32 -2.70 0.08 -5.23
CA ILE A 32 -3.28 -0.95 -4.38
C ILE A 32 -4.80 -0.85 -4.47
N GLY A 33 -5.48 -1.97 -4.35
CA GLY A 33 -6.94 -2.00 -4.32
C GLY A 33 -7.47 -3.42 -4.33
N PRO A 34 -8.76 -3.63 -4.01
CA PRO A 34 -9.38 -4.96 -4.02
C PRO A 34 -9.40 -5.57 -5.43
N ALA A 35 -9.70 -6.86 -5.53
CA ALA A 35 -9.95 -7.51 -6.80
C ALA A 35 -11.12 -6.80 -7.51
N GLY A 36 -10.98 -6.55 -8.83
CA GLY A 36 -12.01 -5.85 -9.59
C GLY A 36 -12.02 -4.33 -9.45
N SER A 37 -11.12 -3.70 -8.68
CA SER A 37 -11.06 -2.24 -8.55
C SER A 37 -10.62 -1.50 -9.81
N GLY A 38 -10.09 -2.21 -10.83
CA GLY A 38 -9.69 -1.64 -12.11
C GLY A 38 -8.19 -1.42 -12.29
N LYS A 39 -7.33 -2.04 -11.47
CA LYS A 39 -5.87 -1.88 -11.52
C LYS A 39 -5.27 -2.24 -12.87
N THR A 40 -5.61 -3.41 -13.42
CA THR A 40 -5.15 -3.84 -14.75
C THR A 40 -5.69 -2.89 -15.84
N THR A 41 -6.98 -2.51 -15.75
CA THR A 41 -7.58 -1.54 -16.69
C THR A 41 -6.86 -0.20 -16.66
N LEU A 42 -6.43 0.25 -15.47
CA LEU A 42 -5.62 1.46 -15.31
C LEU A 42 -4.28 1.33 -16.05
N LEU A 43 -3.54 0.23 -15.82
CA LEU A 43 -2.27 0.00 -16.54
C LEU A 43 -2.48 -0.08 -18.04
N GLU A 44 -3.51 -0.79 -18.52
CA GLU A 44 -3.84 -0.91 -19.95
C GLU A 44 -4.24 0.44 -20.55
N THR A 45 -4.91 1.31 -19.79
CA THR A 45 -5.24 2.67 -20.21
C THR A 45 -3.96 3.51 -20.34
N ILE A 46 -3.04 3.42 -19.39
CA ILE A 46 -1.74 4.09 -19.45
C ILE A 46 -0.90 3.54 -20.62
N ALA A 47 -0.94 2.23 -20.85
CA ALA A 47 -0.25 1.59 -21.97
C ALA A 47 -0.87 1.91 -23.34
N GLY A 48 -2.12 2.40 -23.39
CA GLY A 48 -2.83 2.71 -24.64
C GLY A 48 -3.55 1.52 -25.28
N VAL A 49 -3.61 0.40 -24.57
CA VAL A 49 -4.39 -0.79 -24.98
C VAL A 49 -5.88 -0.52 -24.82
N VAL A 50 -6.26 0.13 -23.72
CA VAL A 50 -7.61 0.63 -23.49
C VAL A 50 -7.61 2.13 -23.79
N PRO A 51 -8.46 2.61 -24.73
CA PRO A 51 -8.51 4.02 -25.06
C PRO A 51 -9.11 4.85 -23.92
N SER A 52 -8.49 6.01 -23.63
CA SER A 52 -9.07 7.02 -22.77
C SER A 52 -10.27 7.68 -23.46
N ARG A 53 -11.32 7.97 -22.69
CA ARG A 53 -12.53 8.67 -23.17
C ARG A 53 -12.55 10.14 -22.79
N ALA A 54 -11.80 10.51 -21.75
CA ALA A 54 -11.68 11.88 -21.27
C ALA A 54 -10.43 12.01 -20.39
N GLY A 55 -10.05 13.24 -20.09
CA GLY A 55 -8.89 13.58 -19.29
C GLY A 55 -7.58 13.58 -20.09
N GLU A 56 -6.49 13.88 -19.43
CA GLU A 56 -5.16 13.96 -20.04
C GLU A 56 -4.20 12.95 -19.38
N LEU A 57 -3.41 12.27 -20.20
CA LEU A 57 -2.36 11.35 -19.78
C LEU A 57 -1.03 11.84 -20.35
N ARG A 58 -0.05 12.04 -19.45
CA ARG A 58 1.31 12.43 -19.81
C ARG A 58 2.33 11.42 -19.31
N LEU A 59 3.28 11.07 -20.15
CA LEU A 59 4.43 10.26 -19.82
C LEU A 59 5.70 11.05 -20.10
N GLN A 60 6.59 11.17 -19.12
CA GLN A 60 7.83 11.95 -19.22
C GLN A 60 7.58 13.39 -19.73
N GLY A 61 6.49 14.02 -19.27
CA GLY A 61 6.09 15.37 -19.69
C GLY A 61 5.42 15.48 -21.06
N ARG A 62 5.35 14.38 -21.83
CA ARG A 62 4.73 14.34 -23.16
C ARG A 62 3.28 13.85 -23.05
N ALA A 63 2.34 14.57 -23.66
CA ALA A 63 0.96 14.09 -23.79
C ALA A 63 0.92 12.84 -24.68
N VAL A 64 0.28 11.78 -24.20
CA VAL A 64 0.21 10.47 -24.86
C VAL A 64 -1.22 9.93 -24.96
N THR A 65 -2.21 10.71 -24.56
CA THR A 65 -3.61 10.28 -24.47
C THR A 65 -4.09 9.62 -25.76
N ASP A 66 -3.81 10.23 -26.93
CA ASP A 66 -4.24 9.76 -28.25
C ASP A 66 -3.19 8.91 -28.96
N LEU A 67 -2.05 8.63 -28.33
CA LEU A 67 -1.01 7.82 -28.96
C LEU A 67 -1.30 6.32 -28.81
N PRO A 68 -1.07 5.53 -29.87
CA PRO A 68 -1.18 4.09 -29.79
C PRO A 68 -0.03 3.50 -28.93
N PRO A 69 -0.18 2.28 -28.39
CA PRO A 69 0.74 1.68 -27.42
C PRO A 69 2.22 1.72 -27.84
N GLU A 70 2.53 1.39 -29.09
CA GLU A 70 3.89 1.33 -29.63
C GLU A 70 4.60 2.70 -29.68
N ARG A 71 3.86 3.80 -29.53
CA ARG A 71 4.42 5.17 -29.52
C ARG A 71 4.54 5.78 -28.14
N ARG A 72 4.14 5.06 -27.08
CA ARG A 72 4.16 5.55 -25.69
C ARG A 72 5.50 5.33 -24.99
N GLY A 73 6.38 4.49 -25.52
CA GLY A 73 7.71 4.22 -24.93
C GLY A 73 7.62 3.50 -23.58
N ILE A 74 6.77 2.50 -23.47
CA ILE A 74 6.45 1.77 -22.24
C ILE A 74 6.97 0.35 -22.34
N GLY A 75 7.60 -0.15 -21.26
CA GLY A 75 7.72 -1.57 -20.97
C GLY A 75 6.54 -2.03 -20.11
N MET A 76 5.90 -3.16 -20.46
CA MET A 76 4.79 -3.70 -19.68
C MET A 76 4.97 -5.17 -19.37
N VAL A 77 4.70 -5.53 -18.12
CA VAL A 77 4.67 -6.92 -17.64
C VAL A 77 3.27 -7.19 -17.10
N TYR A 78 2.58 -8.13 -17.73
CA TYR A 78 1.27 -8.61 -17.29
C TYR A 78 1.39 -9.71 -16.24
N GLN A 79 0.35 -9.90 -15.46
CA GLN A 79 0.25 -10.91 -14.39
C GLN A 79 0.59 -12.34 -14.88
N HIS A 80 0.22 -12.70 -16.10
CA HIS A 80 0.47 -14.02 -16.65
C HIS A 80 1.76 -14.13 -17.49
N GLY A 81 2.58 -13.06 -17.54
CA GLY A 81 3.86 -13.05 -18.24
C GLY A 81 3.74 -13.49 -19.70
N PHE A 82 2.88 -12.82 -20.48
CA PHE A 82 2.67 -13.15 -21.90
C PHE A 82 3.99 -13.13 -22.67
N LEU A 83 4.45 -14.33 -23.06
CA LEU A 83 5.62 -14.53 -23.88
C LEU A 83 5.24 -14.89 -25.31
N PHE A 84 6.11 -14.61 -26.25
CA PHE A 84 5.92 -15.02 -27.64
C PHE A 84 6.11 -16.54 -27.75
N PRO A 85 5.06 -17.31 -28.08
CA PRO A 85 5.11 -18.78 -28.00
C PRO A 85 6.00 -19.41 -29.07
N HIS A 86 6.28 -18.69 -30.15
CA HIS A 86 7.11 -19.13 -31.27
C HIS A 86 8.61 -18.81 -31.09
N LEU A 87 8.97 -18.09 -30.01
CA LEU A 87 10.34 -17.72 -29.69
C LEU A 87 10.88 -18.55 -28.51
N SER A 88 12.18 -18.81 -28.50
CA SER A 88 12.86 -19.35 -27.31
C SER A 88 12.87 -18.34 -26.15
N VAL A 89 13.28 -18.76 -24.96
CA VAL A 89 13.43 -17.86 -23.83
C VAL A 89 14.44 -16.75 -24.13
N GLU A 90 15.62 -17.09 -24.68
CA GLU A 90 16.62 -16.09 -25.07
C GLU A 90 16.03 -15.10 -26.08
N GLN A 91 15.38 -15.58 -27.14
CA GLN A 91 14.77 -14.74 -28.16
C GLN A 91 13.68 -13.83 -27.58
N ASN A 92 12.89 -14.31 -26.62
CA ASN A 92 11.93 -13.46 -25.91
C ASN A 92 12.62 -12.31 -25.18
N ILE A 93 13.70 -12.58 -24.44
CA ILE A 93 14.41 -11.56 -23.65
C ILE A 93 15.13 -10.56 -24.57
N LEU A 94 15.70 -11.02 -25.66
CA LEU A 94 16.36 -10.16 -26.64
C LEU A 94 15.38 -9.37 -27.53
N TYR A 95 14.10 -9.74 -27.51
CA TYR A 95 13.09 -9.08 -28.32
C TYR A 95 12.90 -7.61 -27.90
N GLY A 96 13.19 -6.70 -28.85
CA GLY A 96 13.13 -5.26 -28.57
C GLY A 96 14.33 -4.67 -27.85
N ALA A 97 15.29 -5.49 -27.42
CA ALA A 97 16.54 -5.01 -26.84
C ALA A 97 17.49 -4.50 -27.94
N THR A 98 17.99 -3.27 -27.78
CA THR A 98 19.02 -2.69 -28.66
C THR A 98 20.44 -3.10 -28.24
N ASP A 99 20.62 -3.47 -26.98
CA ASP A 99 21.89 -3.93 -26.38
C ASP A 99 21.70 -5.37 -25.87
N HIS A 100 22.16 -6.33 -26.67
CA HIS A 100 22.03 -7.76 -26.35
C HIS A 100 22.93 -8.19 -25.17
N ALA A 101 24.05 -7.50 -24.93
CA ALA A 101 24.92 -7.80 -23.79
C ALA A 101 24.23 -7.41 -22.50
N PHE A 102 23.64 -6.22 -22.46
CA PHE A 102 22.82 -5.76 -21.34
C PHE A 102 21.59 -6.67 -21.12
N ALA A 103 20.89 -7.08 -22.19
CA ALA A 103 19.75 -7.97 -22.07
C ALA A 103 20.11 -9.33 -21.44
N ARG A 104 21.30 -9.86 -21.76
CA ARG A 104 21.82 -11.08 -21.12
C ARG A 104 22.21 -10.87 -19.65
N ASP A 105 22.76 -9.69 -19.30
CA ASP A 105 23.01 -9.32 -17.89
C ASP A 105 21.70 -9.26 -17.11
N ILE A 106 20.67 -8.62 -17.64
CA ILE A 106 19.35 -8.61 -17.01
C ILE A 106 18.79 -10.03 -16.83
N ALA A 107 18.96 -10.91 -17.82
CA ALA A 107 18.54 -12.31 -17.71
C ALA A 107 19.28 -13.05 -16.58
N GLU A 108 20.58 -12.80 -16.42
CA GLU A 108 21.38 -13.36 -15.32
C GLU A 108 20.86 -12.87 -13.96
N ARG A 109 20.72 -11.56 -13.80
CA ARG A 109 20.22 -10.92 -12.57
C ARG A 109 18.79 -11.39 -12.21
N ALA A 110 17.94 -11.61 -13.22
CA ALA A 110 16.59 -12.14 -13.03
C ALA A 110 16.56 -13.66 -12.75
N GLY A 111 17.70 -14.37 -12.85
CA GLY A 111 17.76 -15.83 -12.75
C GLY A 111 17.14 -16.57 -13.94
N ALA A 112 16.97 -15.90 -15.07
CA ALA A 112 16.39 -16.47 -16.30
C ALA A 112 17.44 -17.07 -17.25
N ARG A 113 18.73 -16.83 -17.03
CA ARG A 113 19.82 -17.30 -17.88
C ARG A 113 19.83 -18.81 -18.09
N THR A 114 19.56 -19.56 -17.03
CA THR A 114 19.53 -21.04 -17.07
C THR A 114 18.34 -21.61 -17.87
N LEU A 115 17.42 -20.75 -18.28
CA LEU A 115 16.22 -21.11 -19.04
C LEU A 115 16.36 -20.89 -20.55
N PHE A 116 17.47 -20.33 -21.03
CA PHE A 116 17.63 -19.82 -22.41
C PHE A 116 17.30 -20.85 -23.49
N ASP A 117 17.74 -22.10 -23.30
CA ASP A 117 17.53 -23.18 -24.26
C ASP A 117 16.16 -23.85 -24.14
N ARG A 118 15.34 -23.40 -23.18
CA ARG A 118 14.00 -23.97 -22.97
C ARG A 118 12.97 -23.29 -23.84
N HIS A 119 11.95 -24.07 -24.19
CA HIS A 119 10.76 -23.54 -24.86
C HIS A 119 9.82 -22.89 -23.84
N VAL A 120 9.22 -21.75 -24.19
CA VAL A 120 8.36 -20.99 -23.26
C VAL A 120 7.16 -21.80 -22.73
N SER A 121 6.66 -22.79 -23.49
CA SER A 121 5.57 -23.67 -23.06
C SER A 121 5.97 -24.60 -21.90
N SER A 122 7.26 -24.86 -21.71
CA SER A 122 7.77 -25.73 -20.64
C SER A 122 8.03 -24.98 -19.33
N LEU A 123 7.86 -23.65 -19.31
CA LEU A 123 8.12 -22.82 -18.14
C LEU A 123 6.99 -22.90 -17.11
N SER A 124 7.33 -22.93 -15.83
CA SER A 124 6.40 -22.66 -14.75
C SER A 124 5.88 -21.22 -14.79
N GLY A 125 4.80 -20.92 -14.05
CA GLY A 125 4.26 -19.56 -13.95
C GLY A 125 5.30 -18.53 -13.49
N GLY A 126 6.07 -18.88 -12.44
CA GLY A 126 7.14 -18.02 -11.93
C GLY A 126 8.29 -17.83 -12.93
N GLU A 127 8.71 -18.89 -13.63
CA GLU A 127 9.74 -18.78 -14.69
C GLU A 127 9.28 -17.88 -15.84
N ARG A 128 8.02 -18.01 -16.29
CA ARG A 128 7.43 -17.12 -17.29
C ARG A 128 7.47 -15.66 -16.85
N GLN A 129 7.17 -15.41 -15.58
CA GLN A 129 7.18 -14.07 -15.00
C GLN A 129 8.60 -13.46 -15.00
N LEU A 130 9.62 -14.25 -14.63
CA LEU A 130 11.03 -13.80 -14.67
C LEU A 130 11.46 -13.45 -16.10
N VAL A 131 11.10 -14.26 -17.09
CA VAL A 131 11.42 -14.01 -18.50
C VAL A 131 10.70 -12.76 -19.02
N ALA A 132 9.42 -12.58 -18.68
CA ALA A 132 8.65 -11.39 -19.08
C ALA A 132 9.23 -10.11 -18.46
N LEU A 133 9.62 -10.16 -17.19
CA LEU A 133 10.26 -9.05 -16.50
C LEU A 133 11.62 -8.71 -17.12
N ALA A 134 12.45 -9.72 -17.37
CA ALA A 134 13.74 -9.54 -18.03
C ALA A 134 13.58 -8.91 -19.43
N ARG A 135 12.63 -9.40 -20.24
CA ARG A 135 12.31 -8.83 -21.56
C ARG A 135 11.91 -7.36 -21.49
N ALA A 136 11.01 -7.02 -20.57
CA ALA A 136 10.53 -5.65 -20.43
C ALA A 136 11.63 -4.67 -20.01
N ILE A 137 12.51 -5.07 -19.09
CA ILE A 137 13.62 -4.24 -18.61
C ILE A 137 14.75 -4.16 -19.63
N ALA A 138 15.02 -5.25 -20.38
CA ALA A 138 16.08 -5.30 -21.40
C ALA A 138 15.91 -4.25 -22.50
N ALA A 139 14.69 -3.83 -22.78
CA ALA A 139 14.37 -2.75 -23.71
C ALA A 139 14.69 -1.35 -23.17
N ARG A 140 15.12 -1.21 -21.92
CA ARG A 140 15.40 0.07 -21.23
C ARG A 140 14.28 1.10 -21.36
N PRO A 141 13.02 0.76 -21.03
CA PRO A 141 11.93 1.69 -21.20
C PRO A 141 12.02 2.84 -20.19
N PRO A 142 11.71 4.09 -20.57
CA PRO A 142 11.65 5.21 -19.63
C PRO A 142 10.49 5.07 -18.62
N VAL A 143 9.46 4.29 -18.97
CA VAL A 143 8.32 3.96 -18.11
C VAL A 143 8.11 2.45 -18.10
N LEU A 144 8.03 1.85 -16.91
CA LEU A 144 7.79 0.43 -16.73
C LEU A 144 6.48 0.21 -15.97
N LEU A 145 5.55 -0.52 -16.56
CA LEU A 145 4.27 -0.89 -15.98
C LEU A 145 4.29 -2.36 -15.57
N LEU A 146 3.93 -2.65 -14.32
CA LEU A 146 4.00 -3.97 -13.72
C LEU A 146 2.64 -4.38 -13.15
N ASP A 147 2.05 -5.44 -13.70
CA ASP A 147 0.79 -6.02 -13.20
C ASP A 147 1.08 -7.29 -12.40
N GLU A 148 0.94 -7.21 -11.06
CA GLU A 148 1.18 -8.31 -10.10
C GLU A 148 2.50 -9.06 -10.37
N PRO A 149 3.65 -8.37 -10.51
CA PRO A 149 4.87 -8.93 -11.08
C PRO A 149 5.52 -10.04 -10.24
N PHE A 150 5.13 -10.15 -8.98
CA PHE A 150 5.74 -11.10 -8.04
C PHE A 150 4.79 -12.19 -7.56
N GLY A 151 3.52 -12.17 -7.96
CA GLY A 151 2.47 -13.06 -7.46
C GLY A 151 2.75 -14.55 -7.72
N ALA A 152 3.32 -14.89 -8.87
CA ALA A 152 3.63 -16.26 -9.26
C ALA A 152 4.96 -16.81 -8.70
N LEU A 153 5.73 -16.00 -7.94
CA LEU A 153 7.03 -16.38 -7.40
C LEU A 153 6.91 -16.97 -5.99
N ASP A 154 7.74 -17.96 -5.70
CA ASP A 154 7.90 -18.45 -4.32
C ASP A 154 8.50 -17.34 -3.41
N PRO A 155 8.33 -17.41 -2.08
CA PRO A 155 8.72 -16.33 -1.17
C PRO A 155 10.20 -15.94 -1.24
N ARG A 156 11.11 -16.91 -1.50
CA ARG A 156 12.55 -16.62 -1.59
C ARG A 156 12.88 -15.89 -2.88
N ARG A 157 12.37 -16.38 -4.01
CA ARG A 157 12.55 -15.71 -5.32
C ARG A 157 11.89 -14.35 -5.34
N ARG A 158 10.69 -14.20 -4.75
CA ARG A 158 9.99 -12.92 -4.64
C ARG A 158 10.86 -11.84 -3.99
N THR A 159 11.52 -12.16 -2.87
CA THR A 159 12.42 -11.23 -2.18
C THR A 159 13.60 -10.81 -3.05
N LEU A 160 14.24 -11.77 -3.74
CA LEU A 160 15.37 -11.49 -4.62
C LEU A 160 14.98 -10.64 -5.82
N VAL A 161 13.85 -10.97 -6.47
CA VAL A 161 13.37 -10.26 -7.67
C VAL A 161 12.88 -8.85 -7.31
N ARG A 162 12.20 -8.65 -6.17
CA ARG A 162 11.86 -7.31 -5.67
C ARG A 162 13.09 -6.43 -5.49
N ARG A 163 14.14 -6.98 -4.87
CA ARG A 163 15.41 -6.27 -4.69
C ARG A 163 16.04 -5.91 -6.04
N MET A 164 16.13 -6.87 -6.96
CA MET A 164 16.64 -6.65 -8.32
C MET A 164 15.86 -5.54 -9.04
N VAL A 165 14.52 -5.57 -9.02
CA VAL A 165 13.69 -4.54 -9.67
C VAL A 165 13.97 -3.17 -9.07
N ARG A 166 14.10 -3.07 -7.73
CA ARG A 166 14.44 -1.82 -7.06
C ARG A 166 15.82 -1.29 -7.42
N GLU A 167 16.80 -2.17 -7.53
CA GLU A 167 18.16 -1.81 -7.96
C GLU A 167 18.16 -1.32 -9.42
N LEU A 168 17.52 -2.06 -10.35
CA LEU A 168 17.40 -1.69 -11.75
C LEU A 168 16.59 -0.42 -11.99
N HIS A 169 15.53 -0.21 -11.22
CA HIS A 169 14.76 1.03 -11.25
C HIS A 169 15.67 2.25 -11.01
N ARG A 170 16.55 2.18 -10.00
CA ARG A 170 17.48 3.26 -9.67
C ARG A 170 18.61 3.39 -10.69
N GLU A 171 19.20 2.26 -11.10
CA GLU A 171 20.31 2.19 -12.04
C GLU A 171 19.94 2.74 -13.43
N LEU A 172 18.73 2.42 -13.90
CA LEU A 172 18.22 2.81 -15.21
C LEU A 172 17.38 4.08 -15.19
N GLU A 173 17.18 4.66 -14.01
CA GLU A 173 16.38 5.88 -13.81
C GLU A 173 14.95 5.80 -14.40
N MET A 174 14.36 4.61 -14.42
CA MET A 174 13.03 4.37 -14.94
C MET A 174 11.97 5.00 -14.02
N THR A 175 10.83 5.41 -14.57
CA THR A 175 9.61 5.63 -13.78
C THR A 175 8.80 4.35 -13.79
N VAL A 176 8.48 3.81 -12.61
CA VAL A 176 7.75 2.55 -12.47
C VAL A 176 6.36 2.79 -11.93
N LEU A 177 5.37 2.10 -12.47
CA LEU A 177 4.05 1.96 -11.87
C LEU A 177 3.71 0.48 -11.76
N GLN A 178 3.59 0.02 -10.53
CA GLN A 178 3.23 -1.36 -10.20
C GLN A 178 1.82 -1.42 -9.65
N VAL A 179 1.03 -2.39 -10.05
CA VAL A 179 -0.20 -2.75 -9.35
C VAL A 179 0.00 -4.04 -8.56
N THR A 180 -0.54 -4.08 -7.35
CA THR A 180 -0.43 -5.23 -6.45
C THR A 180 -1.57 -5.24 -5.44
N HIS A 181 -1.80 -6.37 -4.80
CA HIS A 181 -2.64 -6.51 -3.61
C HIS A 181 -1.78 -6.67 -2.33
N ASP A 182 -0.45 -6.71 -2.43
CA ASP A 182 0.48 -6.83 -1.30
C ASP A 182 0.89 -5.44 -0.78
N PHE A 183 0.34 -5.05 0.38
CA PHE A 183 0.66 -3.78 1.03
C PHE A 183 2.15 -3.65 1.39
N THR A 184 2.83 -4.79 1.64
CA THR A 184 4.27 -4.81 1.92
C THR A 184 5.08 -4.29 0.73
N GLU A 185 4.62 -4.57 -0.49
CA GLU A 185 5.28 -4.08 -1.70
C GLU A 185 5.22 -2.57 -1.82
N ALA A 186 4.07 -1.97 -1.49
CA ALA A 186 3.93 -0.53 -1.50
C ALA A 186 4.84 0.15 -0.47
N GLY A 187 4.94 -0.39 0.74
CA GLY A 187 5.83 0.13 1.77
C GLY A 187 7.32 -0.03 1.47
N LEU A 188 7.71 -1.12 0.78
CA LEU A 188 9.11 -1.42 0.49
C LEU A 188 9.64 -0.79 -0.80
N LEU A 189 8.79 -0.63 -1.82
CA LEU A 189 9.19 -0.22 -3.16
C LEU A 189 8.70 1.19 -3.52
N GLY A 190 7.51 1.57 -3.03
CA GLY A 190 6.81 2.76 -3.48
C GLY A 190 7.36 4.07 -2.90
N ASP A 191 7.50 5.07 -3.75
CA ASP A 191 7.61 6.49 -3.35
C ASP A 191 6.21 7.13 -3.26
N VAL A 192 5.27 6.60 -4.05
CA VAL A 192 3.86 7.02 -4.06
C VAL A 192 2.97 5.78 -4.03
N ALA A 193 2.05 5.71 -3.07
CA ALA A 193 0.95 4.74 -3.03
C ALA A 193 -0.33 5.39 -3.57
N VAL A 194 -1.09 4.65 -4.37
CA VAL A 194 -2.39 5.05 -4.91
C VAL A 194 -3.41 3.97 -4.54
N LEU A 195 -4.40 4.34 -3.78
CA LEU A 195 -5.54 3.47 -3.44
C LEU A 195 -6.61 3.60 -4.51
N LEU A 196 -6.89 2.50 -5.19
CA LEU A 196 -7.89 2.42 -6.25
C LEU A 196 -9.01 1.47 -5.83
N ASP A 197 -10.26 1.96 -5.85
CA ASP A 197 -11.43 1.13 -5.66
C ASP A 197 -12.59 1.56 -6.56
N ALA A 198 -13.37 0.59 -7.03
CA ALA A 198 -14.53 0.79 -7.91
C ALA A 198 -14.26 1.79 -9.07
N GLY A 199 -13.05 1.76 -9.62
CA GLY A 199 -12.62 2.63 -10.72
C GLY A 199 -12.34 4.08 -10.32
N ARG A 200 -12.11 4.37 -9.03
CA ARG A 200 -11.76 5.70 -8.50
C ARG A 200 -10.51 5.67 -7.64
N VAL A 201 -9.73 6.73 -7.68
CA VAL A 201 -8.66 6.95 -6.70
C VAL A 201 -9.31 7.44 -5.40
N LEU A 202 -9.14 6.69 -4.33
CA LEU A 202 -9.65 7.05 -3.01
C LEU A 202 -8.66 7.91 -2.24
N GLN A 203 -7.37 7.59 -2.35
CA GLN A 203 -6.28 8.31 -1.70
C GLN A 203 -4.99 8.06 -2.46
N SER A 204 -4.12 9.08 -2.51
CA SER A 204 -2.77 8.94 -3.04
C SER A 204 -1.79 9.80 -2.25
N GLY A 205 -0.55 9.34 -2.10
CA GLY A 205 0.49 10.03 -1.36
C GLY A 205 1.67 9.13 -1.02
N PRO A 206 2.63 9.59 -0.21
CA PRO A 206 3.68 8.75 0.34
C PRO A 206 3.07 7.53 1.06
N PRO A 207 3.63 6.31 0.89
CA PRO A 207 3.08 5.10 1.50
C PRO A 207 2.86 5.23 3.01
N GLU A 208 3.81 5.82 3.73
CA GLU A 208 3.69 6.03 5.17
C GLU A 208 2.45 6.86 5.53
N GLN A 209 2.19 7.94 4.78
CA GLN A 209 1.02 8.77 4.98
C GLN A 209 -0.27 8.01 4.68
N VAL A 210 -0.35 7.33 3.52
CA VAL A 210 -1.53 6.57 3.11
C VAL A 210 -1.86 5.48 4.13
N PHE A 211 -0.84 4.78 4.66
CA PHE A 211 -1.05 3.71 5.62
C PHE A 211 -1.35 4.21 7.03
N ARG A 212 -0.74 5.31 7.48
CA ARG A 212 -0.93 5.81 8.86
C ARG A 212 -2.07 6.79 9.02
N GLN A 213 -2.45 7.48 7.93
CA GLN A 213 -3.48 8.52 7.92
C GLN A 213 -4.51 8.22 6.83
N PRO A 214 -5.29 7.13 6.98
CA PRO A 214 -6.35 6.80 6.03
C PRO A 214 -7.40 7.91 6.01
N ALA A 215 -7.83 8.30 4.81
CA ALA A 215 -8.79 9.40 4.61
C ALA A 215 -10.24 9.01 4.96
N SER A 216 -10.50 7.74 5.26
CA SER A 216 -11.83 7.26 5.68
C SER A 216 -11.72 5.93 6.43
N ALA A 217 -12.78 5.59 7.20
CA ALA A 217 -12.90 4.29 7.86
C ALA A 217 -12.78 3.12 6.88
N TYR A 218 -13.41 3.23 5.69
CA TYR A 218 -13.31 2.22 4.64
C TYR A 218 -11.86 1.96 4.24
N ILE A 219 -11.08 3.02 4.05
CA ILE A 219 -9.65 2.89 3.73
C ILE A 219 -8.89 2.27 4.90
N ALA A 220 -9.18 2.68 6.13
CA ALA A 220 -8.56 2.12 7.32
C ALA A 220 -8.79 0.60 7.43
N GLU A 221 -10.04 0.16 7.29
CA GLU A 221 -10.41 -1.26 7.29
C GLU A 221 -9.77 -2.03 6.13
N PHE A 222 -9.79 -1.45 4.92
CA PHE A 222 -9.14 -2.05 3.76
C PHE A 222 -7.63 -2.24 3.97
N LEU A 223 -6.97 -1.29 4.64
CA LEU A 223 -5.55 -1.37 5.01
C LEU A 223 -5.27 -2.27 6.23
N GLY A 224 -6.31 -2.93 6.76
CA GLY A 224 -6.20 -3.88 7.85
C GLY A 224 -6.16 -3.26 9.25
N ALA A 225 -6.66 -2.03 9.42
CA ALA A 225 -6.86 -1.47 10.74
C ALA A 225 -7.97 -2.25 11.47
N GLU A 226 -7.69 -2.69 12.68
CA GLU A 226 -8.59 -3.53 13.49
C GLU A 226 -9.42 -2.70 14.46
N ASN A 227 -8.88 -1.54 14.90
CA ASN A 227 -9.57 -0.62 15.78
C ASN A 227 -10.04 0.60 15.00
N VAL A 228 -11.28 0.53 14.50
CA VAL A 228 -11.98 1.61 13.79
C VAL A 228 -13.29 1.86 14.51
N PHE A 229 -13.43 3.04 15.11
CA PHE A 229 -14.60 3.39 15.94
C PHE A 229 -15.34 4.56 15.33
N ALA A 230 -16.64 4.44 15.15
CA ALA A 230 -17.50 5.54 14.79
C ALA A 230 -17.81 6.41 16.03
N GLY A 231 -17.85 7.71 15.88
CA GLY A 231 -18.12 8.60 17.00
C GLY A 231 -18.18 10.07 16.63
N THR A 232 -17.94 10.92 17.62
CA THR A 232 -18.01 12.38 17.48
C THR A 232 -16.72 13.03 17.99
N VAL A 233 -16.16 13.90 17.18
CA VAL A 233 -14.99 14.72 17.50
C VAL A 233 -15.42 16.03 18.16
N ARG A 234 -14.74 16.41 19.22
CA ARG A 234 -14.91 17.70 19.90
C ARG A 234 -13.53 18.35 20.12
N VAL A 235 -13.42 19.62 19.84
CA VAL A 235 -12.23 20.41 20.19
C VAL A 235 -12.28 20.73 21.70
N LEU A 236 -11.21 20.40 22.39
CA LEU A 236 -11.01 20.75 23.78
C LEU A 236 -10.35 22.13 23.83
N GLY A 237 -11.14 23.18 24.09
CA GLY A 237 -10.60 24.53 24.38
C GLY A 237 -9.98 24.62 25.78
N ASP A 238 -10.32 25.67 26.53
CA ASP A 238 -9.87 25.88 27.92
C ASP A 238 -10.29 24.75 28.91
N ALA A 239 -11.17 23.84 28.52
CA ALA A 239 -11.57 22.66 29.27
C ALA A 239 -10.68 21.43 28.99
N ALA A 240 -9.50 21.64 28.38
CA ALA A 240 -8.55 20.58 28.12
C ALA A 240 -8.02 19.99 29.45
N PRO A 241 -7.76 18.65 29.49
CA PRO A 241 -7.12 18.05 30.66
C PRO A 241 -5.74 18.70 30.93
N ASP A 242 -5.29 18.72 32.21
CA ASP A 242 -4.03 19.35 32.66
C ASP A 242 -2.76 18.93 31.89
N TRP A 243 -2.80 17.83 31.15
CA TRP A 243 -1.69 17.35 30.34
C TRP A 243 -1.62 18.00 28.94
N VAL A 244 -2.65 18.74 28.53
CA VAL A 244 -2.67 19.51 27.28
C VAL A 244 -2.04 20.87 27.61
N PRO A 245 -0.96 21.31 26.93
CA PRO A 245 -0.41 22.64 27.12
C PRO A 245 -1.50 23.68 26.90
N GLY A 246 -1.67 24.60 27.85
CA GLY A 246 -2.75 25.60 27.86
C GLY A 246 -2.67 26.67 26.76
N GLU A 247 -1.66 26.62 25.89
CA GLU A 247 -1.49 27.55 24.78
C GLU A 247 -1.40 26.79 23.45
N ALA A 248 -2.22 27.19 22.49
CA ALA A 248 -2.21 26.67 21.13
C ALA A 248 -0.83 26.73 20.44
N GLU A 249 0.08 27.58 20.94
CA GLU A 249 1.45 27.72 20.47
C GLU A 249 2.33 26.49 20.76
N ALA A 250 2.05 25.76 21.85
CA ALA A 250 2.83 24.58 22.24
C ALA A 250 2.52 23.33 21.38
N LEU A 251 1.36 23.28 20.73
CA LEU A 251 0.95 22.17 19.85
C LEU A 251 1.31 22.40 18.37
N GLY A 252 1.81 23.58 18.00
CA GLY A 252 2.06 24.00 16.63
C GLY A 252 0.81 24.62 15.97
N ARG A 253 1.02 25.41 14.90
CA ARG A 253 -0.09 26.08 14.19
C ARG A 253 -1.08 25.09 13.63
N GLY A 254 -2.37 25.21 14.03
CA GLY A 254 -3.47 24.39 13.52
C GLY A 254 -3.69 23.07 14.23
N HIS A 255 -2.90 22.72 15.26
CA HIS A 255 -3.15 21.52 16.06
C HIS A 255 -3.92 21.87 17.34
N HIS A 256 -4.98 21.10 17.61
CA HIS A 256 -5.80 21.21 18.79
C HIS A 256 -5.79 19.91 19.60
N ALA A 257 -6.02 20.02 20.91
CA ALA A 257 -6.40 18.85 21.68
C ALA A 257 -7.84 18.49 21.35
N LEU A 258 -8.07 17.23 21.02
CA LEU A 258 -9.34 16.72 20.57
C LEU A 258 -9.80 15.59 21.47
N GLU A 259 -11.09 15.56 21.75
CA GLU A 259 -11.80 14.46 22.37
C GLU A 259 -12.63 13.77 21.29
N PHE A 260 -12.50 12.46 21.19
CA PHE A 260 -13.37 11.64 20.38
C PHE A 260 -14.21 10.74 21.28
N ARG A 261 -15.52 10.73 21.07
CA ARG A 261 -16.45 9.88 21.83
C ARG A 261 -17.15 8.90 20.90
N SER A 262 -16.95 7.62 21.15
CA SER A 262 -17.79 6.53 20.65
C SER A 262 -18.82 6.12 21.72
N GLU A 263 -19.56 5.04 21.48
CA GLU A 263 -20.56 4.55 22.47
C GLU A 263 -19.94 4.19 23.83
N ALA A 264 -18.74 3.56 23.86
CA ALA A 264 -18.11 3.11 25.08
C ALA A 264 -16.74 3.76 25.34
N LEU A 265 -16.08 4.35 24.31
CA LEU A 265 -14.74 4.87 24.45
C LEU A 265 -14.71 6.40 24.37
N THR A 266 -14.01 7.02 25.29
CA THR A 266 -13.59 8.41 25.17
C THR A 266 -12.10 8.45 24.92
N LEU A 267 -11.69 8.91 23.72
CA LEU A 267 -10.30 8.97 23.27
C LEU A 267 -9.81 10.41 23.24
N TYR A 268 -8.55 10.60 23.58
CA TYR A 268 -7.89 11.88 23.48
C TYR A 268 -6.81 11.82 22.39
N THR A 269 -6.81 12.84 21.53
CA THR A 269 -5.81 12.97 20.46
C THR A 269 -5.41 14.42 20.25
N VAL A 270 -4.42 14.64 19.37
CA VAL A 270 -3.94 15.95 18.95
C VAL A 270 -3.93 15.99 17.42
N GLY A 271 -4.57 17.00 16.85
CA GLY A 271 -4.65 17.13 15.38
C GLY A 271 -5.43 18.38 14.96
N ASP A 272 -5.76 18.39 13.67
CA ASP A 272 -6.50 19.46 12.98
C ASP A 272 -7.91 19.07 12.55
N ALA A 273 -8.42 17.93 13.05
CA ALA A 273 -9.74 17.44 12.68
C ALA A 273 -10.86 18.42 13.10
N SER A 274 -11.82 18.58 12.22
CA SER A 274 -13.00 19.41 12.49
C SER A 274 -13.96 18.72 13.45
N PRO A 275 -14.67 19.49 14.33
CA PRO A 275 -15.71 18.93 15.18
C PRO A 275 -16.83 18.32 14.35
N GLY A 276 -17.39 17.21 14.82
CA GLY A 276 -18.52 16.55 14.17
C GLY A 276 -18.42 15.02 14.19
N ALA A 277 -19.28 14.37 13.43
CA ALA A 277 -19.22 12.92 13.25
C ALA A 277 -17.95 12.51 12.47
N GLY A 278 -17.33 11.41 12.89
CA GLY A 278 -16.11 10.90 12.27
C GLY A 278 -15.75 9.53 12.79
N TYR A 279 -14.55 9.10 12.47
CA TYR A 279 -13.99 7.81 12.90
C TYR A 279 -12.64 8.00 13.57
N ALA A 280 -12.40 7.22 14.62
CA ALA A 280 -11.07 7.09 15.22
C ALA A 280 -10.46 5.77 14.81
N VAL A 281 -9.23 5.83 14.33
CA VAL A 281 -8.45 4.67 13.88
C VAL A 281 -7.22 4.54 14.78
N ILE A 282 -7.04 3.36 15.40
CA ILE A 282 -5.85 3.03 16.19
C ILE A 282 -5.26 1.73 15.65
N ARG A 283 -3.96 1.70 15.37
CA ARG A 283 -3.32 0.47 14.95
C ARG A 283 -3.12 -0.46 16.14
N ALA A 284 -3.34 -1.76 15.93
CA ALA A 284 -3.22 -2.74 16.99
C ALA A 284 -1.80 -2.79 17.59
N GLU A 285 -0.75 -2.51 16.80
CA GLU A 285 0.63 -2.43 17.25
C GLU A 285 0.96 -1.18 18.10
N GLU A 286 0.11 -0.16 18.09
CA GLU A 286 0.24 1.03 18.93
C GLU A 286 -0.40 0.84 20.33
N VAL A 287 -1.16 -0.25 20.50
CA VAL A 287 -1.82 -0.57 21.76
C VAL A 287 -0.87 -1.40 22.63
N VAL A 288 -0.49 -0.86 23.78
CA VAL A 288 0.34 -1.53 24.79
C VAL A 288 -0.58 -2.16 25.82
N LEU A 289 -0.30 -3.41 26.20
CA LEU A 289 -1.02 -4.11 27.27
C LEU A 289 -0.23 -4.17 28.57
N SER A 290 -0.94 -4.02 29.70
CA SER A 290 -0.40 -4.16 31.05
C SER A 290 -1.44 -4.82 31.96
N LEU A 291 -0.97 -5.55 32.98
CA LEU A 291 -1.85 -6.13 34.00
C LEU A 291 -2.28 -5.12 35.07
N GLU A 292 -1.49 -4.05 35.23
CA GLU A 292 -1.74 -2.98 36.19
C GLU A 292 -1.66 -1.61 35.48
N PRO A 293 -2.37 -0.59 36.00
CA PRO A 293 -2.26 0.76 35.46
C PRO A 293 -0.85 1.32 35.75
N HIS A 294 -0.20 1.87 34.73
CA HIS A 294 1.12 2.50 34.89
C HIS A 294 1.08 4.00 34.59
N PRO A 295 1.71 4.85 35.42
CA PRO A 295 1.99 6.23 35.04
C PRO A 295 2.83 6.25 33.76
N SER A 296 2.33 6.83 32.69
CA SER A 296 3.00 6.86 31.40
C SER A 296 2.61 8.10 30.61
N SER A 297 3.25 8.31 29.46
CA SER A 297 2.85 9.33 28.48
C SER A 297 1.63 8.92 27.63
N ALA A 298 1.08 7.71 27.80
CA ALA A 298 -0.18 7.29 27.18
C ALA A 298 -1.34 8.03 27.85
N ARG A 299 -2.15 8.72 27.05
CA ARG A 299 -3.30 9.48 27.54
C ARG A 299 -4.60 8.70 27.42
N ASN A 300 -4.60 7.66 26.62
CA ASN A 300 -5.70 6.73 26.47
C ASN A 300 -5.36 5.46 27.25
N GLN A 301 -6.16 5.14 28.24
CA GLN A 301 -5.99 3.97 29.09
C GLN A 301 -7.35 3.39 29.43
N PHE A 302 -7.56 2.13 29.10
CA PHE A 302 -8.82 1.42 29.24
C PHE A 302 -8.60 0.09 29.93
N ARG A 303 -9.42 -0.20 30.93
CA ARG A 303 -9.46 -1.52 31.54
C ARG A 303 -10.46 -2.37 30.75
N GLY A 304 -10.05 -3.57 30.37
CA GLY A 304 -10.91 -4.52 29.67
C GLY A 304 -10.63 -5.96 30.11
N THR A 305 -11.43 -6.87 29.59
CA THR A 305 -11.25 -8.31 29.78
C THR A 305 -10.81 -8.92 28.45
N ILE A 306 -9.77 -9.74 28.47
CA ILE A 306 -9.29 -10.45 27.27
C ILE A 306 -10.34 -11.48 26.85
N THR A 307 -10.88 -11.34 25.66
CA THR A 307 -11.88 -12.24 25.08
C THR A 307 -11.26 -13.24 24.12
N GLU A 308 -10.26 -12.82 23.34
CA GLU A 308 -9.63 -13.65 22.31
C GLU A 308 -8.11 -13.45 22.29
N ILE A 309 -7.39 -14.54 22.01
CA ILE A 309 -5.93 -14.56 21.80
C ILE A 309 -5.65 -15.38 20.53
N ALA A 310 -5.15 -14.74 19.49
CA ALA A 310 -4.76 -15.38 18.23
C ALA A 310 -3.25 -15.26 18.01
N THR A 311 -2.54 -16.39 18.01
CA THR A 311 -1.09 -16.42 17.82
C THR A 311 -0.73 -16.85 16.39
N LEU A 312 0.05 -16.02 15.70
CA LEU A 312 0.58 -16.30 14.38
C LEU A 312 2.11 -16.14 14.37
N GLY A 313 2.81 -17.24 14.59
CA GLY A 313 4.27 -17.23 14.64
C GLY A 313 4.82 -16.38 15.80
N ALA A 314 5.55 -15.33 15.49
CA ALA A 314 6.15 -14.42 16.47
C ALA A 314 5.19 -13.33 16.97
N LEU A 315 4.03 -13.17 16.34
CA LEU A 315 3.03 -12.16 16.65
C LEU A 315 1.81 -12.81 17.35
N THR A 316 1.29 -12.12 18.35
CA THR A 316 0.03 -12.48 19.03
C THR A 316 -0.91 -11.28 18.99
N ARG A 317 -2.13 -11.49 18.52
CA ARG A 317 -3.23 -10.55 18.59
C ARG A 317 -4.09 -10.88 19.79
N ILE A 318 -4.47 -9.86 20.52
CA ILE A 318 -5.28 -9.97 21.74
C ILE A 318 -6.43 -8.99 21.61
N THR A 319 -7.65 -9.50 21.72
CA THR A 319 -8.86 -8.70 21.78
C THR A 319 -9.28 -8.51 23.22
N LEU A 320 -9.41 -7.27 23.65
CA LEU A 320 -9.99 -6.88 24.93
C LEU A 320 -11.41 -6.39 24.70
N ASP A 321 -12.33 -6.83 25.53
CA ASP A 321 -13.64 -6.21 25.67
C ASP A 321 -13.55 -5.05 26.67
N VAL A 322 -13.77 -3.83 26.17
CA VAL A 322 -13.81 -2.60 26.96
C VAL A 322 -15.24 -2.09 26.94
N ASP A 323 -16.01 -2.37 28.00
CA ASP A 323 -17.42 -1.97 28.12
C ASP A 323 -18.28 -2.32 26.89
N GLY A 324 -18.11 -3.54 26.34
CA GLY A 324 -18.83 -4.02 25.17
C GLY A 324 -18.19 -3.63 23.83
N THR A 325 -17.06 -2.91 23.82
CA THR A 325 -16.33 -2.52 22.61
C THR A 325 -15.05 -3.33 22.50
N PRO A 326 -14.84 -4.08 21.38
CA PRO A 326 -13.61 -4.81 21.16
C PRO A 326 -12.46 -3.84 20.83
N LEU A 327 -11.35 -3.98 21.55
CA LEU A 327 -10.10 -3.27 21.31
C LEU A 327 -8.97 -4.29 21.07
N VAL A 328 -8.34 -4.24 19.92
CA VAL A 328 -7.32 -5.19 19.52
C VAL A 328 -5.92 -4.63 19.76
N ALA A 329 -5.05 -5.43 20.38
CA ALA A 329 -3.63 -5.16 20.52
C ALA A 329 -2.79 -6.22 19.80
N ALA A 330 -1.71 -5.82 19.16
CA ALA A 330 -0.74 -6.71 18.54
C ALA A 330 0.61 -6.61 19.25
N LEU A 331 1.09 -7.75 19.77
CA LEU A 331 2.35 -7.81 20.50
C LEU A 331 3.15 -9.07 20.14
N THR A 332 4.41 -9.13 20.58
CA THR A 332 5.19 -10.35 20.35
C THR A 332 4.64 -11.51 21.18
N THR A 333 4.68 -12.73 20.62
CA THR A 333 4.26 -13.95 21.34
C THR A 333 5.04 -14.14 22.65
N ARG A 334 6.28 -13.66 22.69
CA ARG A 334 7.10 -13.67 23.89
C ARG A 334 6.51 -12.75 24.96
N SER A 335 6.18 -11.51 24.62
CA SER A 335 5.59 -10.55 25.57
C SER A 335 4.24 -11.03 26.10
N ALA A 336 3.40 -11.65 25.26
CA ALA A 336 2.12 -12.22 25.69
C ALA A 336 2.30 -13.33 26.74
N ARG A 337 3.32 -14.18 26.57
CA ARG A 337 3.67 -15.25 27.55
C ARG A 337 4.28 -14.71 28.82
N GLU A 338 5.21 -13.75 28.73
CA GLU A 338 5.87 -13.15 29.90
C GLU A 338 4.86 -12.41 30.80
N LEU A 339 3.85 -11.77 30.21
CA LEU A 339 2.75 -11.14 30.91
C LEU A 339 1.68 -12.13 31.40
N GLY A 340 1.75 -13.41 31.00
CA GLY A 340 0.75 -14.40 31.40
C GLY A 340 -0.68 -14.09 30.92
N LEU A 341 -0.80 -13.43 29.75
CA LEU A 341 -2.10 -13.03 29.21
C LEU A 341 -2.92 -14.26 28.79
N ALA A 342 -4.15 -14.36 29.27
CA ALA A 342 -5.07 -15.45 28.99
C ALA A 342 -6.49 -14.92 28.81
N SER A 343 -7.34 -15.66 28.07
CA SER A 343 -8.77 -15.33 27.97
C SER A 343 -9.40 -15.29 29.35
N GLY A 344 -10.26 -14.28 29.62
CA GLY A 344 -10.84 -13.99 30.91
C GLY A 344 -9.96 -13.15 31.85
N THR A 345 -8.70 -12.88 31.50
CA THR A 345 -7.80 -12.02 32.30
C THR A 345 -8.19 -10.55 32.11
N ALA A 346 -8.28 -9.80 33.20
CA ALA A 346 -8.40 -8.34 33.14
C ALA A 346 -7.04 -7.73 32.77
N ALA A 347 -7.03 -6.79 31.84
CA ALA A 347 -5.83 -6.07 31.42
C ALA A 347 -6.14 -4.60 31.11
N TYR A 348 -5.10 -3.79 31.04
CA TYR A 348 -5.17 -2.39 30.64
C TYR A 348 -4.60 -2.24 29.23
N ALA A 349 -5.37 -1.65 28.34
CA ALA A 349 -4.93 -1.23 27.03
C ALA A 349 -4.56 0.26 27.07
N MET A 350 -3.34 0.58 26.66
CA MET A 350 -2.81 1.94 26.72
C MET A 350 -2.22 2.35 25.38
N PHE A 351 -2.47 3.58 24.96
CA PHE A 351 -1.88 4.16 23.76
C PHE A 351 -1.76 5.68 23.84
N LYS A 352 -0.82 6.23 23.08
CA LYS A 352 -0.58 7.67 23.06
C LYS A 352 -1.70 8.42 22.33
N ALA A 353 -1.89 9.69 22.66
CA ALA A 353 -2.79 10.57 21.91
C ALA A 353 -2.43 10.63 20.42
N MET A 354 -1.15 10.61 20.07
CA MET A 354 -0.67 10.63 18.69
C MET A 354 -0.90 9.30 17.93
N ALA A 355 -1.28 8.23 18.61
CA ALA A 355 -1.62 6.94 17.99
C ALA A 355 -3.06 6.92 17.45
N VAL A 356 -3.89 7.90 17.85
CA VAL A 356 -5.29 8.02 17.40
C VAL A 356 -5.33 8.91 16.17
N HIS A 357 -5.67 8.33 15.04
CA HIS A 357 -5.94 9.05 13.80
C HIS A 357 -7.45 9.28 13.64
N LEU A 358 -7.85 10.51 13.30
CA LEU A 358 -9.25 10.86 13.04
C LEU A 358 -9.48 11.04 11.54
N CYS A 359 -10.58 10.48 11.02
CA CYS A 359 -10.98 10.63 9.62
C CYS A 359 -12.52 10.72 9.47
#